data_d359811f8ec388a867461a59d937dbec
#
_entry.id   d359811f8ec388a867461a59d937dbec
#
_cell.length_a   1.000
_cell.length_b   1.000
_cell.length_c   1.000
_cell.angle_alpha   90.00
_cell.angle_beta   90.00
_cell.angle_gamma   90.00
#
_symmetry.space_group_name_H-M   'P 1'
#
loop_
_entity.id
_entity.type
_entity.pdbx_description
1 polymer ?
#
loop_
_entity_poly.entity_id
_entity_poly.type
_entity_poly.pdbx_seq_one_letter_code
_entity_poly.pdbx_strand_id
1 'polypeptide(L)'
;GKGRIARTYLYGEVDECNAVAVWRVNYPRTADDIMPYHLSSTEKRSDLINQVSGAMVCSLAGIVAQSKYTGESVNALMKTSGKYDMRNVHNLIEVYRAAGGKDADIQHKSLSRAQALITLKWWDTIALAKILENRNHMPASNFQAIMSSIDSYSPKVLTLNELDALSG
;
A
#
# COMPACT_ATOMS: atom_id res chain seq x y z
N GLY A 1 -17.39 -5.85 -19.54
CA GLY A 1 -16.14 -6.54 -19.81
C GLY A 1 -15.68 -7.25 -18.55
N LYS A 2 -15.54 -8.57 -18.56
CA LYS A 2 -15.05 -9.37 -17.45
C LYS A 2 -13.58 -8.97 -17.19
N GLY A 3 -13.34 -8.17 -16.15
CA GLY A 3 -12.00 -7.83 -15.73
C GLY A 3 -11.25 -9.08 -15.27
N ARG A 4 -10.23 -9.47 -15.99
CA ARG A 4 -9.28 -10.49 -15.54
C ARG A 4 -8.61 -9.96 -14.28
N ILE A 5 -8.78 -10.67 -13.17
CA ILE A 5 -7.96 -10.51 -11.98
C ILE A 5 -6.55 -10.89 -12.42
N ALA A 6 -5.67 -9.91 -12.52
CA ALA A 6 -4.26 -10.20 -12.70
C ALA A 6 -3.79 -10.87 -11.40
N ARG A 7 -3.68 -12.18 -11.40
CA ARG A 7 -3.00 -12.93 -10.34
C ARG A 7 -1.53 -12.58 -10.45
N THR A 8 -1.10 -11.59 -9.71
CA THR A 8 0.31 -11.42 -9.46
C THR A 8 0.71 -12.49 -8.46
N TYR A 9 1.14 -13.62 -8.96
CA TYR A 9 1.85 -14.56 -8.14
C TYR A 9 3.18 -13.89 -7.79
N LEU A 10 3.34 -13.51 -6.55
CA LEU A 10 4.64 -13.28 -5.96
C LEU A 10 5.29 -14.66 -5.89
N TYR A 11 6.02 -15.05 -6.94
CA TYR A 11 6.94 -16.16 -6.89
C TYR A 11 8.15 -15.72 -6.08
N GLY A 12 8.03 -15.77 -4.81
CA GLY A 12 9.09 -15.76 -3.82
C GLY A 12 8.75 -16.86 -2.86
N GLU A 13 9.73 -17.52 -2.33
CA GLU A 13 9.60 -18.63 -1.40
C GLU A 13 8.44 -18.38 -0.44
N VAL A 14 7.45 -19.26 -0.51
CA VAL A 14 6.16 -19.18 0.20
C VAL A 14 6.36 -19.18 1.72
N ASP A 15 7.54 -19.56 2.17
CA ASP A 15 7.92 -19.70 3.58
C ASP A 15 8.07 -18.37 4.33
N GLU A 16 8.12 -17.23 3.63
CA GLU A 16 8.31 -15.91 4.28
C GLU A 16 7.06 -15.02 4.25
N CYS A 17 5.98 -15.44 3.61
CA CYS A 17 4.76 -14.66 3.49
C CYS A 17 3.57 -15.40 4.10
N ASN A 18 3.13 -14.98 5.28
CA ASN A 18 1.98 -15.61 5.98
C ASN A 18 0.63 -15.18 5.41
N ALA A 19 0.56 -14.11 4.63
CA ALA A 19 -0.65 -13.64 3.98
C ALA A 19 -0.34 -12.80 2.73
N VAL A 20 -1.17 -12.93 1.70
CA VAL A 20 -1.09 -12.14 0.47
C VAL A 20 -2.43 -11.48 0.21
N ALA A 21 -2.43 -10.15 0.05
CA ALA A 21 -3.55 -9.41 -0.48
C ALA A 21 -3.34 -9.20 -1.99
N VAL A 22 -4.34 -9.58 -2.79
CA VAL A 22 -4.32 -9.42 -4.25
C VAL A 22 -5.36 -8.39 -4.64
N TRP A 23 -4.91 -7.29 -5.28
CA TRP A 23 -5.81 -6.26 -5.79
C TRP A 23 -5.40 -5.83 -7.20
N ARG A 24 -6.35 -5.26 -7.91
CA ARG A 24 -6.09 -4.68 -9.23
C ARG A 24 -5.51 -3.29 -9.08
N VAL A 25 -4.39 -3.03 -9.76
CA VAL A 25 -3.80 -1.71 -9.85
C VAL A 25 -4.04 -1.10 -11.24
N ASN A 26 -4.22 0.22 -11.28
CA ASN A 26 -4.44 0.98 -12.52
C ASN A 26 -3.26 1.91 -12.84
N TYR A 27 -2.11 1.66 -12.23
CA TYR A 27 -0.87 2.41 -12.44
C TYR A 27 0.28 1.47 -12.85
N PRO A 28 1.31 1.98 -13.55
CA PRO A 28 2.51 1.22 -13.87
C PRO A 28 3.20 0.74 -12.59
N ARG A 29 3.68 -0.50 -12.60
CA ARG A 29 4.40 -1.09 -11.45
C ARG A 29 5.89 -0.81 -11.50
N THR A 30 6.42 -0.65 -12.70
CA THR A 30 7.82 -0.33 -12.97
C THR A 30 7.91 0.85 -13.94
N ALA A 31 9.07 1.48 -14.03
CA ALA A 31 9.27 2.57 -14.97
C ALA A 31 9.10 2.09 -16.43
N ASP A 32 9.42 0.84 -16.72
CA ASP A 32 9.30 0.25 -18.07
C ASP A 32 7.81 0.05 -18.47
N ASP A 33 6.89 -0.03 -17.54
CA ASP A 33 5.46 -0.17 -17.79
C ASP A 33 4.78 1.18 -18.11
N ILE A 34 5.52 2.28 -18.08
CA ILE A 34 4.97 3.60 -18.36
C ILE A 34 4.69 3.74 -19.84
N MET A 35 3.41 3.83 -20.18
CA MET A 35 2.97 4.09 -21.55
C MET A 35 2.98 5.60 -21.83
N PRO A 36 3.22 6.04 -23.10
CA PRO A 36 3.17 7.46 -23.48
C PRO A 36 1.89 8.17 -23.03
N TYR A 37 0.78 7.43 -22.98
CA TYR A 37 -0.50 7.92 -22.46
C TYR A 37 -0.40 8.46 -21.04
N HIS A 38 0.33 7.81 -20.13
CA HIS A 38 0.46 8.24 -18.73
C HIS A 38 1.15 9.61 -18.59
N LEU A 39 1.95 9.99 -19.58
CA LEU A 39 2.73 11.21 -19.58
C LEU A 39 2.22 12.26 -20.57
N SER A 40 1.09 12.01 -21.25
CA SER A 40 0.60 12.82 -22.35
C SER A 40 0.09 14.20 -21.94
N SER A 41 -0.23 14.43 -20.67
CA SER A 41 -0.62 15.73 -20.14
C SER A 41 -0.11 15.93 -18.71
N THR A 42 -0.07 17.19 -18.27
CA THR A 42 0.29 17.52 -16.88
C THR A 42 -0.65 16.89 -15.87
N GLU A 43 -1.95 16.87 -16.18
CA GLU A 43 -2.97 16.25 -15.35
C GLU A 43 -2.72 14.75 -15.16
N LYS A 44 -2.50 14.00 -16.24
CA LYS A 44 -2.22 12.56 -16.19
C LYS A 44 -0.93 12.23 -15.43
N ARG A 45 0.10 13.07 -15.58
CA ARG A 45 1.33 12.93 -14.77
C ARG A 45 1.06 13.15 -13.30
N SER A 46 0.30 14.18 -12.96
CA SER A 46 -0.09 14.47 -11.58
C SER A 46 -0.90 13.33 -10.97
N ASP A 47 -1.86 12.79 -11.72
CA ASP A 47 -2.66 11.64 -11.31
C ASP A 47 -1.78 10.40 -11.07
N LEU A 48 -0.84 10.13 -11.98
CA LEU A 48 0.10 9.02 -11.81
C LEU A 48 0.98 9.21 -10.58
N ILE A 49 1.52 10.41 -10.36
CA ILE A 49 2.31 10.75 -9.18
C ILE A 49 1.50 10.50 -7.89
N ASN A 50 0.25 10.93 -7.85
CA ASN A 50 -0.63 10.71 -6.70
C ASN A 50 -0.93 9.22 -6.48
N GLN A 51 -1.23 8.48 -7.54
CA GLN A 51 -1.52 7.05 -7.47
C GLN A 51 -0.32 6.26 -6.95
N VAL A 52 0.88 6.49 -7.48
CA VAL A 52 2.08 5.76 -7.03
C VAL A 52 2.51 6.18 -5.63
N SER A 53 2.29 7.44 -5.24
CA SER A 53 2.53 7.90 -3.87
C SER A 53 1.59 7.20 -2.89
N GLY A 54 0.31 7.06 -3.22
CA GLY A 54 -0.65 6.27 -2.42
C GLY A 54 -0.26 4.80 -2.33
N ALA A 55 0.21 4.21 -3.44
CA ALA A 55 0.69 2.83 -3.48
C ALA A 55 1.91 2.59 -2.60
N MET A 56 2.85 3.54 -2.53
CA MET A 56 3.98 3.48 -1.59
C MET A 56 3.51 3.48 -0.14
N VAL A 57 2.54 4.33 0.20
CA VAL A 57 1.93 4.34 1.55
C VAL A 57 1.32 2.98 1.89
N CYS A 58 0.55 2.39 0.97
CA CYS A 58 -0.05 1.06 1.17
C CYS A 58 1.00 -0.03 1.38
N SER A 59 2.08 -0.04 0.58
CA SER A 59 3.17 -1.01 0.74
C SER A 59 3.88 -0.88 2.09
N LEU A 60 4.09 0.35 2.56
CA LEU A 60 4.73 0.61 3.85
C LEU A 60 3.81 0.37 5.05
N ALA A 61 2.49 0.46 4.86
CA ALA A 61 1.51 0.30 5.94
C ALA A 61 1.59 -1.08 6.60
N GLY A 62 1.85 -2.15 5.83
CA GLY A 62 2.04 -3.50 6.35
C GLY A 62 3.24 -3.59 7.30
N ILE A 63 4.38 -3.02 6.91
CA ILE A 63 5.60 -2.97 7.71
C ILE A 63 5.37 -2.17 9.01
N VAL A 64 4.69 -1.03 8.91
CA VAL A 64 4.35 -0.19 10.07
C VAL A 64 3.40 -0.91 11.03
N ALA A 65 2.38 -1.58 10.49
CA ALA A 65 1.43 -2.34 11.30
C ALA A 65 2.14 -3.49 12.04
N GLN A 66 3.02 -4.22 11.37
CA GLN A 66 3.83 -5.27 11.98
C GLN A 66 4.74 -4.70 13.06
N SER A 67 5.45 -3.60 12.79
CA SER A 67 6.30 -2.93 13.78
C SER A 67 5.51 -2.54 15.04
N LYS A 68 4.33 -1.95 14.86
CA LYS A 68 3.46 -1.55 15.97
C LYS A 68 2.95 -2.75 16.78
N TYR A 69 2.69 -3.87 16.13
CA TYR A 69 2.19 -5.08 16.76
C TYR A 69 3.28 -5.85 17.51
N THR A 70 4.46 -6.02 16.90
CA THR A 70 5.55 -6.84 17.42
C THR A 70 6.53 -6.07 18.32
N GLY A 71 6.58 -4.74 18.18
CA GLY A 71 7.59 -3.90 18.82
C GLY A 71 8.94 -3.89 18.09
N GLU A 72 9.07 -4.61 16.97
CA GLU A 72 10.29 -4.57 16.16
C GLU A 72 10.41 -3.23 15.43
N SER A 73 11.64 -2.77 15.22
CA SER A 73 11.85 -1.52 14.51
C SER A 73 11.46 -1.63 13.04
N VAL A 74 10.85 -0.58 12.48
CA VAL A 74 10.52 -0.48 11.04
C VAL A 74 11.75 -0.77 10.17
N ASN A 75 12.92 -0.25 10.54
CA ASN A 75 14.17 -0.47 9.80
C ASN A 75 14.63 -1.93 9.79
N ALA A 76 14.41 -2.68 10.86
CA ALA A 76 14.70 -4.11 10.89
C ALA A 76 13.73 -4.87 9.99
N LEU A 77 12.44 -4.58 10.10
CA LEU A 77 11.39 -5.20 9.27
C LEU A 77 11.57 -4.93 7.78
N MET A 78 11.97 -3.72 7.38
CA MET A 78 12.27 -3.40 5.98
C MET A 78 13.35 -4.31 5.36
N LYS A 79 14.26 -4.81 6.18
CA LYS A 79 15.36 -5.69 5.74
C LYS A 79 15.04 -7.19 5.82
N THR A 80 13.98 -7.54 6.52
CA THR A 80 13.58 -8.93 6.80
C THR A 80 12.23 -9.24 6.15
N SER A 81 11.16 -9.32 6.92
CA SER A 81 9.82 -9.68 6.44
C SER A 81 9.22 -8.68 5.43
N GLY A 82 9.58 -7.40 5.53
CA GLY A 82 9.13 -6.34 4.62
C GLY A 82 9.95 -6.18 3.34
N LYS A 83 10.94 -7.03 3.08
CA LYS A 83 11.84 -6.89 1.91
C LYS A 83 11.11 -6.84 0.56
N TYR A 84 9.99 -7.56 0.43
CA TYR A 84 9.18 -7.57 -0.79
C TYR A 84 8.40 -6.27 -0.96
N ASP A 85 7.84 -5.75 0.12
CA ASP A 85 7.16 -4.44 0.12
C ASP A 85 8.16 -3.33 -0.21
N MET A 86 9.38 -3.40 0.33
CA MET A 86 10.45 -2.46 0.01
C MET A 86 10.89 -2.52 -1.45
N ARG A 87 10.94 -3.72 -2.05
CA ARG A 87 11.19 -3.84 -3.50
C ARG A 87 10.10 -3.13 -4.31
N ASN A 88 8.84 -3.32 -3.93
CA ASN A 88 7.73 -2.63 -4.56
C ASN A 88 7.84 -1.11 -4.39
N VAL A 89 8.18 -0.63 -3.20
CA VAL A 89 8.42 0.81 -2.94
C VAL A 89 9.52 1.36 -3.83
N HIS A 90 10.64 0.66 -4.00
CA HIS A 90 11.73 1.09 -4.88
C HIS A 90 11.28 1.20 -6.35
N ASN A 91 10.53 0.22 -6.84
CA ASN A 91 9.97 0.28 -8.20
C ASN A 91 9.02 1.47 -8.36
N LEU A 92 8.16 1.73 -7.36
CA LEU A 92 7.25 2.87 -7.38
C LEU A 92 7.98 4.21 -7.33
N ILE A 93 9.11 4.31 -6.64
CA ILE A 93 9.97 5.51 -6.66
C ILE A 93 10.50 5.77 -8.07
N GLU A 94 10.90 4.74 -8.81
CA GLU A 94 11.33 4.90 -10.21
C GLU A 94 10.18 5.39 -11.11
N VAL A 95 8.98 4.83 -10.94
CA VAL A 95 7.77 5.31 -11.63
C VAL A 95 7.47 6.77 -11.27
N TYR A 96 7.54 7.11 -9.98
CA TYR A 96 7.34 8.47 -9.48
C TYR A 96 8.28 9.47 -10.14
N ARG A 97 9.57 9.14 -10.21
CA ARG A 97 10.60 9.97 -10.84
C ARG A 97 10.37 10.10 -12.35
N ALA A 98 10.09 8.99 -13.03
CA ALA A 98 9.80 8.97 -14.45
C ALA A 98 8.55 9.78 -14.81
N ALA A 99 7.56 9.84 -13.93
CA ALA A 99 6.37 10.69 -14.05
C ALA A 99 6.66 12.19 -13.80
N GLY A 100 7.87 12.53 -13.36
CA GLY A 100 8.29 13.91 -13.07
C GLY A 100 8.16 14.32 -11.61
N GLY A 101 7.98 13.37 -10.69
CA GLY A 101 8.01 13.62 -9.25
C GLY A 101 9.40 14.07 -8.79
N LYS A 102 9.44 15.15 -7.99
CA LYS A 102 10.69 15.85 -7.63
C LYS A 102 11.05 15.75 -6.14
N ASP A 103 10.18 15.16 -5.33
CA ASP A 103 10.45 15.02 -3.90
C ASP A 103 11.56 13.97 -3.69
N ALA A 104 12.72 14.43 -3.24
CA ALA A 104 13.87 13.55 -2.97
C ALA A 104 13.59 12.60 -1.80
N ASP A 105 12.79 13.04 -0.84
CA ASP A 105 12.47 12.32 0.39
C ASP A 105 11.14 11.56 0.32
N ILE A 106 10.64 11.28 -0.88
CA ILE A 106 9.31 10.66 -1.08
C ILE A 106 9.15 9.35 -0.30
N GLN A 107 10.19 8.55 -0.14
CA GLN A 107 10.13 7.32 0.66
C GLN A 107 9.88 7.64 2.14
N HIS A 108 10.61 8.57 2.70
CA HIS A 108 10.44 8.98 4.10
C HIS A 108 9.06 9.59 4.34
N LYS A 109 8.63 10.45 3.44
CA LYS A 109 7.29 11.06 3.48
C LYS A 109 6.18 9.99 3.38
N SER A 110 6.35 9.00 2.51
CA SER A 110 5.40 7.90 2.41
C SER A 110 5.38 7.04 3.68
N LEU A 111 6.52 6.84 4.33
CA LEU A 111 6.59 6.16 5.62
C LEU A 111 5.85 6.93 6.72
N SER A 112 6.05 8.25 6.81
CA SER A 112 5.35 9.10 7.79
C SER A 112 3.83 9.05 7.56
N ARG A 113 3.37 9.08 6.31
CA ARG A 113 1.96 8.91 5.95
C ARG A 113 1.42 7.54 6.34
N ALA A 114 2.20 6.47 6.14
CA ALA A 114 1.81 5.12 6.56
C ALA A 114 1.69 5.02 8.08
N GLN A 115 2.60 5.64 8.82
CA GLN A 115 2.54 5.71 10.30
C GLN A 115 1.28 6.44 10.77
N ALA A 116 0.94 7.57 10.17
CA ALA A 116 -0.28 8.32 10.47
C ALA A 116 -1.53 7.48 10.17
N LEU A 117 -1.57 6.82 9.01
CA LEU A 117 -2.67 5.95 8.60
C LEU A 117 -2.89 4.81 9.58
N ILE A 118 -1.83 4.07 9.92
CA ILE A 118 -1.92 2.92 10.85
C ILE A 118 -2.26 3.39 12.27
N THR A 119 -1.77 4.55 12.69
CA THR A 119 -2.15 5.11 13.99
C THR A 119 -3.64 5.41 14.05
N LEU A 120 -4.17 6.07 13.02
CA LEU A 120 -5.58 6.41 12.93
C LEU A 120 -6.49 5.17 12.82
N LYS A 121 -6.05 4.16 12.04
CA LYS A 121 -6.82 2.94 11.72
C LYS A 121 -6.39 1.71 12.52
N TRP A 122 -5.72 1.91 13.66
CA TRP A 122 -5.16 0.80 14.41
C TRP A 122 -6.21 -0.23 14.84
N TRP A 123 -7.32 0.21 15.38
CA TRP A 123 -8.36 -0.68 15.85
C TRP A 123 -9.06 -1.42 14.72
N ASP A 124 -9.26 -0.77 13.58
CA ASP A 124 -9.77 -1.43 12.37
C ASP A 124 -8.78 -2.50 11.88
N THR A 125 -7.48 -2.20 11.92
CA THR A 125 -6.41 -3.14 11.55
C THR A 125 -6.42 -4.38 12.45
N ILE A 126 -6.51 -4.22 13.76
CA ILE A 126 -6.56 -5.32 14.73
C ILE A 126 -7.85 -6.14 14.57
N ALA A 127 -8.99 -5.49 14.38
CA ALA A 127 -10.26 -6.18 14.18
C ALA A 127 -10.23 -7.03 12.91
N LEU A 128 -9.70 -6.50 11.81
CA LEU A 128 -9.53 -7.23 10.56
C LEU A 128 -8.55 -8.42 10.72
N ALA A 129 -7.41 -8.21 11.38
CA ALA A 129 -6.44 -9.27 11.63
C ALA A 129 -7.06 -10.45 12.38
N LYS A 130 -7.83 -10.20 13.44
CA LYS A 130 -8.56 -11.25 14.18
C LYS A 130 -9.56 -12.04 13.32
N ILE A 131 -10.22 -11.36 12.39
CA ILE A 131 -11.12 -12.02 11.45
C ILE A 131 -10.34 -12.91 10.50
N LEU A 132 -9.17 -12.46 10.03
CA LEU A 132 -8.32 -13.18 9.11
C LEU A 132 -7.62 -14.40 9.73
N GLU A 133 -7.26 -14.35 11.01
CA GLU A 133 -6.66 -15.48 11.75
C GLU A 133 -7.50 -16.77 11.63
N ASN A 134 -8.82 -16.63 11.55
CA ASN A 134 -9.75 -17.75 11.44
C ASN A 134 -10.17 -18.08 10.00
N ARG A 135 -9.52 -17.48 9.00
CA ARG A 135 -9.89 -17.60 7.58
C ARG A 135 -8.68 -17.76 6.69
N ASN A 136 -8.57 -18.88 6.02
CA ASN A 136 -7.52 -19.12 5.03
C ASN A 136 -7.70 -18.31 3.75
N HIS A 137 -8.90 -17.79 3.51
CA HIS A 137 -9.24 -17.04 2.31
C HIS A 137 -10.38 -16.07 2.56
N MET A 138 -10.26 -14.84 2.07
CA MET A 138 -11.30 -13.82 2.09
C MET A 138 -11.57 -13.33 0.67
N PRO A 139 -12.69 -13.70 0.03
CA PRO A 139 -13.10 -13.13 -1.25
C PRO A 139 -13.32 -11.61 -1.15
N ALA A 140 -12.98 -10.89 -2.21
CA ALA A 140 -13.17 -9.44 -2.27
C ALA A 140 -14.65 -9.02 -2.05
N SER A 141 -15.60 -9.86 -2.47
CA SER A 141 -17.03 -9.64 -2.24
C SER A 141 -17.42 -9.60 -0.76
N ASN A 142 -16.69 -10.32 0.08
CA ASN A 142 -16.95 -10.38 1.53
C ASN A 142 -16.19 -9.30 2.31
N PHE A 143 -15.12 -8.74 1.73
CA PHE A 143 -14.27 -7.76 2.39
C PHE A 143 -15.07 -6.53 2.83
N GLN A 144 -15.87 -5.96 1.91
CA GLN A 144 -16.67 -4.77 2.20
C GLN A 144 -17.69 -5.01 3.33
N ALA A 145 -18.39 -6.16 3.31
CA ALA A 145 -19.35 -6.52 4.34
C ALA A 145 -18.66 -6.70 5.70
N ILE A 146 -17.50 -7.34 5.72
CA ILE A 146 -16.70 -7.54 6.95
C ILE A 146 -16.22 -6.19 7.50
N MET A 147 -15.66 -5.33 6.67
CA MET A 147 -15.21 -4.01 7.09
C MET A 147 -16.36 -3.17 7.65
N SER A 148 -17.54 -3.22 7.00
CA SER A 148 -18.73 -2.51 7.47
C SER A 148 -19.30 -3.05 8.81
N SER A 149 -18.91 -4.25 9.20
CA SER A 149 -19.29 -4.83 10.50
C SER A 149 -18.38 -4.40 11.66
N ILE A 150 -17.28 -3.71 11.38
CA ILE A 150 -16.36 -3.18 12.39
C ILE A 150 -16.87 -1.82 12.86
N ASP A 151 -17.19 -1.69 14.15
CA ASP A 151 -17.80 -0.48 14.74
C ASP A 151 -16.98 0.80 14.51
N SER A 152 -15.67 0.68 14.50
CA SER A 152 -14.75 1.82 14.28
C SER A 152 -14.53 2.14 12.79
N TYR A 153 -15.05 1.30 11.88
CA TYR A 153 -14.79 1.46 10.46
C TYR A 153 -15.50 2.69 9.88
N SER A 154 -14.71 3.52 9.23
CA SER A 154 -15.21 4.62 8.40
C SER A 154 -14.79 4.39 6.95
N PRO A 155 -15.73 4.37 5.99
CA PRO A 155 -15.43 4.19 4.58
C PRO A 155 -14.73 5.40 3.95
N LYS A 156 -14.50 6.47 4.72
CA LYS A 156 -13.82 7.67 4.22
C LYS A 156 -12.42 7.32 3.73
N VAL A 157 -12.17 7.61 2.46
CA VAL A 157 -10.84 7.54 1.87
C VAL A 157 -10.05 8.78 2.29
N LEU A 158 -8.87 8.56 2.89
CA LEU A 158 -7.96 9.62 3.26
C LEU A 158 -7.11 10.04 2.06
N THR A 159 -7.03 11.32 1.81
CA THR A 159 -6.13 11.89 0.81
C THR A 159 -4.70 11.96 1.36
N LEU A 160 -3.71 12.08 0.46
CA LEU A 160 -2.31 12.27 0.85
C LEU A 160 -2.12 13.55 1.69
N ASN A 161 -2.86 14.61 1.38
CA ASN A 161 -2.80 15.86 2.13
C ASN A 161 -3.36 15.71 3.55
N GLU A 162 -4.44 14.93 3.73
CA GLU A 162 -4.95 14.62 5.06
C GLU A 162 -3.94 13.80 5.88
N LEU A 163 -3.25 12.85 5.26
CA LEU A 163 -2.20 12.08 5.92
C LEU A 163 -0.99 12.97 6.28
N ASP A 164 -0.62 13.91 5.43
CA ASP A 164 0.44 14.88 5.73
C ASP A 164 0.09 15.74 6.94
N ALA A 165 -1.15 16.19 7.05
CA ALA A 165 -1.62 16.98 8.19
C ALA A 165 -1.61 16.18 9.51
N LEU A 166 -1.77 14.86 9.46
CA LEU A 166 -1.71 13.97 10.62
C LEU A 166 -0.28 13.55 10.99
N SER A 167 0.67 13.73 10.08
CA SER A 167 2.08 13.31 10.25
C SER A 167 2.95 14.41 10.87
N GLY A 168 2.43 15.63 10.97
CA GLY A 168 3.12 16.84 11.44
C GLY A 168 3.23 16.99 12.96
#